data_8c9553ab32aca4d8cf042363b82d7e9e
#
_entry.id   8c9553ab32aca4d8cf042363b82d7e9e
#
_cell.length_a   1.000
_cell.length_b   1.000
_cell.length_c   1.000
_cell.angle_alpha   90.00
_cell.angle_beta   90.00
_cell.angle_gamma   90.00
#
_symmetry.space_group_name_H-M   'P 1'
#
loop_
_entity.id
_entity.type
_entity.pdbx_description
1 polymer ?
#
loop_
_entity_poly.entity_id
_entity_poly.type
_entity_poly.pdbx_seq_one_letter_code
_entity_poly.pdbx_strand_id
1 'polypeptide(L)'
;TRVRSSAASDVYKRQDEIDGYSGFVFCTGDGKVYLPNAINRTIRSICADYNKEEESKAKEENRDPVLLPKFSCHILRHTFCTRFCENETNLKVIQEIMGHADISTTMDVYAEATQEKKKESMTSLQSALLVR
;
A
#
# COMPACT_ATOMS: atom_id res chain seq x y z
N THR A 1 18.03 -12.37 -25.52
CA THR A 1 18.07 -13.71 -24.88
C THR A 1 17.46 -13.57 -23.48
N ARG A 2 16.18 -13.94 -23.31
CA ARG A 2 15.54 -13.99 -21.98
C ARG A 2 16.05 -15.24 -21.26
N VAL A 3 16.91 -15.06 -20.30
CA VAL A 3 17.23 -16.10 -19.32
C VAL A 3 16.01 -16.24 -18.40
N ARG A 4 15.12 -17.17 -18.70
CA ARG A 4 14.11 -17.64 -17.74
C ARG A 4 14.87 -18.41 -16.67
N SER A 5 14.98 -17.85 -15.47
CA SER A 5 15.50 -18.57 -14.34
C SER A 5 14.63 -19.82 -14.10
N SER A 6 15.21 -20.99 -14.24
CA SER A 6 14.56 -22.27 -13.97
C SER A 6 14.02 -22.36 -12.54
N ALA A 7 14.65 -21.65 -11.59
CA ALA A 7 14.21 -21.56 -10.20
C ALA A 7 12.82 -20.94 -10.03
N ALA A 8 12.45 -19.93 -10.83
CA ALA A 8 11.10 -19.36 -10.77
C ALA A 8 10.02 -20.34 -11.24
N SER A 9 10.32 -21.16 -12.26
CA SER A 9 9.41 -22.19 -12.76
C SER A 9 9.17 -23.32 -11.74
N ASP A 10 10.18 -23.65 -10.93
CA ASP A 10 10.08 -24.73 -9.94
C ASP A 10 9.35 -24.30 -8.67
N VAL A 11 9.38 -23.02 -8.32
CA VAL A 11 8.61 -22.45 -7.21
C VAL A 11 7.12 -22.46 -7.53
N TYR A 12 6.71 -22.14 -8.76
CA TYR A 12 5.31 -22.23 -9.18
C TYR A 12 4.74 -23.66 -9.12
N LYS A 13 5.57 -24.66 -9.32
CA LYS A 13 5.13 -26.08 -9.29
C LYS A 13 4.97 -26.65 -7.88
N ARG A 14 5.46 -25.97 -6.85
CA ARG A 14 5.46 -26.42 -5.45
C ARG A 14 4.60 -25.54 -4.55
N GLN A 15 3.76 -24.69 -5.12
CA GLN A 15 2.91 -23.83 -4.29
C GLN A 15 1.80 -24.62 -3.62
N ASP A 16 1.55 -24.28 -2.35
CA ASP A 16 0.42 -24.80 -1.61
C ASP A 16 -0.88 -24.37 -2.30
N GLU A 17 -1.86 -25.27 -2.29
CA GLU A 17 -3.23 -24.99 -2.68
C GLU A 17 -4.02 -24.57 -1.44
N ILE A 18 -4.68 -23.40 -1.48
CA ILE A 18 -5.51 -22.89 -0.41
C ILE A 18 -6.91 -22.63 -0.96
N ASP A 19 -7.91 -23.28 -0.41
CA ASP A 19 -9.32 -23.16 -0.82
C ASP A 19 -9.54 -23.37 -2.36
N GLY A 20 -8.77 -24.27 -2.98
CA GLY A 20 -8.82 -24.54 -4.42
C GLY A 20 -8.06 -23.53 -5.29
N TYR A 21 -7.35 -22.58 -4.69
CA TYR A 21 -6.54 -21.60 -5.39
C TYR A 21 -5.05 -21.91 -5.27
N SER A 22 -4.32 -21.75 -6.37
CA SER A 22 -2.87 -21.85 -6.48
C SER A 22 -2.32 -20.69 -7.32
N GLY A 23 -1.01 -20.58 -7.46
CA GLY A 23 -0.41 -19.53 -8.30
C GLY A 23 -0.30 -18.18 -7.59
N PHE A 24 -0.21 -18.16 -6.26
CA PHE A 24 -0.05 -16.95 -5.48
C PHE A 24 1.22 -16.20 -5.84
N VAL A 25 1.12 -14.88 -6.04
CA VAL A 25 2.26 -14.00 -6.40
C VAL A 25 3.26 -13.90 -5.25
N PHE A 26 2.76 -13.85 -4.01
CA PHE A 26 3.58 -13.71 -2.80
C PHE A 26 3.66 -15.04 -2.06
N CYS A 27 4.77 -15.74 -2.24
CA CYS A 27 5.05 -16.99 -1.54
C CYS A 27 6.54 -17.04 -1.11
N THR A 28 6.82 -17.91 -0.14
CA THR A 28 8.19 -18.22 0.29
C THR A 28 8.94 -19.00 -0.79
N GLY A 29 10.26 -19.13 -0.67
CA GLY A 29 11.06 -19.99 -1.55
C GLY A 29 10.61 -21.46 -1.57
N ASP A 30 9.91 -21.91 -0.53
CA ASP A 30 9.32 -23.25 -0.42
C ASP A 30 7.90 -23.35 -0.98
N GLY A 31 7.37 -22.28 -1.57
CA GLY A 31 6.04 -22.22 -2.17
C GLY A 31 4.87 -21.99 -1.19
N LYS A 32 5.15 -21.71 0.08
CA LYS A 32 4.12 -21.38 1.07
C LYS A 32 3.67 -19.93 0.97
N VAL A 33 2.37 -19.69 1.09
CA VAL A 33 1.81 -18.33 1.08
C VAL A 33 2.22 -17.55 2.33
N TYR A 34 2.60 -16.28 2.16
CA TYR A 34 2.90 -15.41 3.28
C TYR A 34 1.66 -15.14 4.13
N LEU A 35 1.78 -15.38 5.42
CA LEU A 35 0.73 -14.99 6.37
C LEU A 35 0.77 -13.46 6.61
N PRO A 36 -0.40 -12.81 6.77
CA PRO A 36 -0.49 -11.36 7.01
C PRO A 36 0.38 -10.89 8.19
N ASN A 37 0.49 -11.69 9.24
CA ASN A 37 1.33 -11.39 10.40
C ASN A 37 2.83 -11.39 10.08
N ALA A 38 3.30 -12.24 9.16
CA ALA A 38 4.70 -12.26 8.77
C ALA A 38 5.10 -10.97 8.06
N ILE A 39 4.28 -10.51 7.11
CA ILE A 39 4.52 -9.26 6.38
C ILE A 39 4.47 -8.06 7.32
N ASN A 40 3.48 -7.99 8.20
CA ASN A 40 3.38 -6.89 9.18
C ASN A 40 4.55 -6.89 10.18
N ARG A 41 5.12 -8.05 10.51
CA ARG A 41 6.33 -8.14 11.33
C ARG A 41 7.53 -7.53 10.61
N THR A 42 7.69 -7.86 9.33
CA THR A 42 8.77 -7.31 8.49
C THR A 42 8.66 -5.80 8.35
N ILE A 43 7.47 -5.27 8.10
CA ILE A 43 7.21 -3.81 8.04
C ILE A 43 7.64 -3.15 9.35
N ARG A 44 7.24 -3.70 10.49
CA ARG A 44 7.60 -3.15 11.81
C ARG A 44 9.11 -3.17 12.05
N SER A 45 9.80 -4.23 11.65
CA SER A 45 11.25 -4.31 11.75
C SER A 45 11.93 -3.23 10.91
N ILE A 46 11.55 -3.10 9.64
CA ILE A 46 12.09 -2.08 8.73
C ILE A 46 11.88 -0.66 9.29
N CYS A 47 10.67 -0.36 9.81
CA CYS A 47 10.40 0.96 10.42
C CYS A 47 11.26 1.19 11.67
N ALA A 48 11.45 0.18 12.51
CA ALA A 48 12.27 0.30 13.70
C ALA A 48 13.75 0.53 13.36
N ASP A 49 14.26 -0.22 12.39
CA ASP A 49 15.66 -0.10 11.93
C ASP A 49 15.91 1.30 11.31
N TYR A 50 14.99 1.75 10.44
CA TYR A 50 15.05 3.09 9.86
C TYR A 50 15.03 4.18 10.95
N ASN A 51 14.08 4.11 11.88
CA ASN A 51 13.94 5.13 12.93
C ASN A 51 15.19 5.20 13.81
N LYS A 52 15.79 4.07 14.13
CA LYS A 52 17.03 4.00 14.90
C LYS A 52 18.21 4.65 14.14
N GLU A 53 18.32 4.38 12.85
CA GLU A 53 19.35 4.98 11.99
C GLU A 53 19.13 6.49 11.86
N GLU A 54 17.88 6.91 11.63
CA GLU A 54 17.52 8.33 11.50
C GLU A 54 17.78 9.12 12.79
N GLU A 55 17.47 8.56 13.97
CA GLU A 55 17.80 9.18 15.25
C GLU A 55 19.31 9.40 15.43
N SER A 56 20.12 8.45 14.96
CA SER A 56 21.58 8.58 15.03
C SER A 56 22.09 9.67 14.09
N LYS A 57 21.61 9.69 12.83
CA LYS A 57 21.97 10.73 11.85
C LYS A 57 21.52 12.11 12.27
N ALA A 58 20.30 12.24 12.80
CA ALA A 58 19.77 13.51 13.23
C ALA A 58 20.58 14.11 14.39
N LYS A 59 21.08 13.26 15.31
CA LYS A 59 22.01 13.69 16.38
C LYS A 59 23.33 14.21 15.83
N GLU A 60 23.92 13.50 14.85
CA GLU A 60 25.17 13.92 14.22
C GLU A 60 25.02 15.24 13.44
N GLU A 61 23.87 15.41 12.77
CA GLU A 61 23.53 16.60 11.99
C GLU A 61 22.92 17.73 12.79
N ASN A 62 22.71 17.55 14.10
CA ASN A 62 22.09 18.50 15.02
C ASN A 62 20.73 19.03 14.53
N ARG A 63 19.86 18.12 14.04
CA ARG A 63 18.50 18.38 13.58
C ARG A 63 17.49 17.46 14.28
N ASP A 64 16.21 17.77 14.14
CA ASP A 64 15.15 16.87 14.60
C ASP A 64 15.03 15.64 13.69
N PRO A 65 14.84 14.42 14.25
CA PRO A 65 14.69 13.21 13.48
C PRO A 65 13.32 13.15 12.78
N VAL A 66 13.31 12.69 11.53
CA VAL A 66 12.08 12.45 10.76
C VAL A 66 11.71 10.97 10.87
N LEU A 67 10.90 10.63 11.87
CA LEU A 67 10.56 9.25 12.18
C LEU A 67 9.37 8.75 11.35
N LEU A 68 9.46 7.50 10.90
CA LEU A 68 8.34 6.81 10.27
C LEU A 68 7.30 6.43 11.34
N PRO A 69 6.01 6.72 11.10
CA PRO A 69 4.94 6.26 11.98
C PRO A 69 4.78 4.74 11.89
N LYS A 70 4.12 4.14 12.88
CA LYS A 70 3.74 2.74 12.82
C LYS A 70 2.63 2.55 11.79
N PHE A 71 2.84 1.65 10.82
CA PHE A 71 1.82 1.28 9.85
C PHE A 71 1.80 -0.23 9.58
N SER A 72 0.81 -0.68 8.82
CA SER A 72 0.58 -2.08 8.47
C SER A 72 0.25 -2.22 6.99
N CYS A 73 0.23 -3.45 6.48
CA CYS A 73 -0.23 -3.74 5.12
C CYS A 73 -1.63 -3.18 4.84
N HIS A 74 -2.50 -3.13 5.85
CA HIS A 74 -3.85 -2.58 5.69
C HIS A 74 -3.81 -1.07 5.39
N ILE A 75 -2.95 -0.33 6.07
CA ILE A 75 -2.73 1.11 5.80
C ILE A 75 -2.21 1.32 4.37
N LEU A 76 -1.24 0.50 3.93
CA LEU A 76 -0.74 0.57 2.54
C LEU A 76 -1.85 0.27 1.52
N ARG A 77 -2.69 -0.74 1.79
CA ARG A 77 -3.85 -1.06 0.95
C ARG A 77 -4.84 0.11 0.90
N HIS A 78 -5.12 0.74 2.04
CA HIS A 78 -6.00 1.91 2.12
C HIS A 78 -5.44 3.07 1.30
N THR A 79 -4.15 3.39 1.47
CA THR A 79 -3.47 4.43 0.69
C THR A 79 -3.52 4.15 -0.81
N PHE A 80 -3.30 2.90 -1.22
CA PHE A 80 -3.43 2.52 -2.63
C PHE A 80 -4.87 2.74 -3.14
N CYS A 81 -5.88 2.31 -2.37
CA CYS A 81 -7.28 2.51 -2.72
C CYS A 81 -7.63 3.99 -2.87
N THR A 82 -7.20 4.84 -1.92
CA THR A 82 -7.39 6.30 -1.99
C THR A 82 -6.78 6.89 -3.26
N ARG A 83 -5.49 6.56 -3.53
CA ARG A 83 -4.81 7.02 -4.75
C ARG A 83 -5.45 6.52 -6.03
N PHE A 84 -6.02 5.32 -6.00
CA PHE A 84 -6.74 4.76 -7.13
C PHE A 84 -8.07 5.51 -7.35
N CYS A 85 -8.83 5.79 -6.29
CA CYS A 85 -10.06 6.58 -6.33
C CYS A 85 -9.85 8.03 -6.82
N GLU A 86 -8.66 8.59 -6.66
CA GLU A 86 -8.31 9.91 -7.16
C GLU A 86 -8.21 9.97 -8.70
N ASN A 87 -7.91 8.83 -9.34
CA ASN A 87 -7.62 8.74 -10.77
C ASN A 87 -8.66 7.91 -11.54
N GLU A 88 -9.41 7.03 -10.88
CA GLU A 88 -10.44 6.19 -11.48
C GLU A 88 -11.80 6.54 -10.86
N THR A 89 -12.79 6.75 -11.72
CA THR A 89 -14.16 7.12 -11.31
C THR A 89 -15.13 5.93 -11.31
N ASN A 90 -14.76 4.83 -11.97
CA ASN A 90 -15.60 3.64 -12.02
C ASN A 90 -15.44 2.80 -10.76
N LEU A 91 -16.36 2.97 -9.80
CA LEU A 91 -16.35 2.26 -8.53
C LEU A 91 -16.34 0.74 -8.67
N LYS A 92 -16.93 0.20 -9.74
CA LYS A 92 -16.94 -1.25 -9.99
C LYS A 92 -15.55 -1.78 -10.33
N VAL A 93 -14.81 -1.05 -11.16
CA VAL A 93 -13.41 -1.38 -11.50
C VAL A 93 -12.54 -1.32 -10.25
N ILE A 94 -12.71 -0.28 -9.42
CA ILE A 94 -11.98 -0.14 -8.16
C ILE A 94 -12.28 -1.33 -7.24
N GLN A 95 -13.56 -1.68 -7.06
CA GLN A 95 -13.97 -2.82 -6.24
C GLN A 95 -13.31 -4.12 -6.68
N GLU A 96 -13.33 -4.40 -7.98
CA GLU A 96 -12.79 -5.65 -8.54
C GLU A 96 -11.26 -5.72 -8.38
N ILE A 97 -10.54 -4.64 -8.70
CA ILE A 97 -9.06 -4.59 -8.55
C ILE A 97 -8.66 -4.69 -7.08
N MET A 98 -9.41 -4.04 -6.20
CA MET A 98 -9.17 -4.11 -4.75
C MET A 98 -9.59 -5.46 -4.14
N GLY A 99 -10.43 -6.24 -4.83
CA GLY A 99 -10.98 -7.47 -4.29
C GLY A 99 -11.87 -7.22 -3.07
N HIS A 100 -12.61 -6.12 -3.04
CA HIS A 100 -13.57 -5.84 -1.96
C HIS A 100 -14.84 -6.66 -2.18
N ALA A 101 -15.19 -7.49 -1.20
CA ALA A 101 -16.41 -8.30 -1.25
C ALA A 101 -17.66 -7.41 -1.28
N ASP A 102 -17.66 -6.31 -0.53
CA ASP A 102 -18.72 -5.32 -0.48
C ASP A 102 -18.29 -4.00 -1.12
N ILE A 103 -19.15 -3.45 -1.97
CA ILE A 103 -18.92 -2.17 -2.64
C ILE A 103 -18.94 -0.99 -1.66
N SER A 104 -19.64 -1.11 -0.52
CA SER A 104 -19.70 -0.08 0.51
C SER A 104 -18.30 0.33 0.97
N THR A 105 -17.39 -0.63 1.16
CA THR A 105 -15.99 -0.37 1.53
C THR A 105 -15.27 0.49 0.49
N THR A 106 -15.55 0.27 -0.80
CA THR A 106 -14.98 1.10 -1.88
C THR A 106 -15.60 2.49 -1.90
N MET A 107 -16.91 2.58 -1.67
CA MET A 107 -17.63 3.85 -1.65
C MET A 107 -17.19 4.75 -0.51
N ASP A 108 -16.92 4.20 0.67
CA ASP A 108 -16.44 4.96 1.83
C ASP A 108 -15.08 5.61 1.53
N VAL A 109 -14.12 4.84 1.00
CA VAL A 109 -12.81 5.36 0.60
C VAL A 109 -12.92 6.39 -0.52
N TYR A 110 -13.80 6.15 -1.51
CA TYR A 110 -14.04 7.09 -2.61
C TYR A 110 -14.64 8.40 -2.11
N ALA A 111 -15.59 8.35 -1.18
CA ALA A 111 -16.19 9.54 -0.60
C ALA A 111 -15.16 10.37 0.17
N GLU A 112 -14.27 9.73 0.94
CA GLU A 112 -13.18 10.40 1.65
C GLU A 112 -12.19 11.06 0.69
N ALA A 113 -11.69 10.34 -0.31
CA ALA A 113 -10.76 10.84 -1.32
C ALA A 113 -11.33 12.03 -2.11
N THR A 114 -12.62 11.99 -2.46
CA THR A 114 -13.29 13.08 -3.18
C THR A 114 -13.59 14.29 -2.30
N GLN A 115 -13.76 14.12 -0.99
CA GLN A 115 -13.91 15.25 -0.07
C GLN A 115 -12.62 16.06 0.06
N GLU A 116 -11.47 15.41 0.12
CA GLU A 116 -10.18 16.11 0.14
C GLU A 116 -9.96 16.90 -1.14
N LYS A 117 -10.19 16.31 -2.31
CA LYS A 117 -10.14 17.03 -3.60
C LYS A 117 -11.08 18.24 -3.66
N LYS A 118 -12.30 18.13 -3.12
CA LYS A 118 -13.23 19.25 -3.03
C LYS A 118 -12.68 20.38 -2.16
N LYS A 119 -12.08 20.06 -1.00
CA LYS A 119 -11.46 21.05 -0.12
C LYS A 119 -10.29 21.76 -0.81
N GLU A 120 -9.39 21.01 -1.47
CA GLU A 120 -8.27 21.57 -2.23
C GLU A 120 -8.74 22.51 -3.34
N SER A 121 -9.76 22.08 -4.12
CA SER A 121 -10.36 22.88 -5.17
C SER A 121 -10.99 24.17 -4.64
N MET A 122 -11.69 24.10 -3.51
CA MET A 122 -12.26 25.28 -2.86
C MET A 122 -11.20 26.24 -2.34
N THR A 123 -10.13 25.73 -1.74
CA THR A 123 -9.01 26.54 -1.25
C THR A 123 -8.29 27.24 -2.42
N SER A 124 -8.07 26.53 -3.50
CA SER A 124 -7.47 27.08 -4.73
C SER A 124 -8.35 28.20 -5.33
N LEU A 125 -9.65 27.98 -5.41
CA LEU A 125 -10.61 28.98 -5.88
C LEU A 125 -10.61 30.23 -4.99
N GLN A 126 -10.63 30.03 -3.66
CA GLN A 126 -10.59 31.12 -2.70
C GLN A 126 -9.31 31.95 -2.82
N SER A 127 -8.16 31.30 -3.00
CA SER A 127 -6.88 31.97 -3.24
C SER A 127 -6.90 32.80 -4.52
N ALA A 128 -7.48 32.25 -5.61
CA ALA A 128 -7.59 32.94 -6.89
C ALA A 128 -8.53 34.16 -6.83
N LEU A 129 -9.56 34.12 -5.98
CA LEU A 129 -10.49 35.25 -5.80
C LEU A 129 -9.95 36.35 -4.89
N LEU A 130 -9.02 36.02 -3.98
CA LEU A 130 -8.40 36.99 -3.06
C LEU A 130 -7.21 37.77 -3.67
N VAL A 131 -6.75 37.38 -4.87
CA VAL A 131 -5.66 38.04 -5.62
C VAL A 131 -6.21 39.11 -6.60
N ARG A 132 -7.22 39.87 -6.20
CA ARG A 132 -7.66 41.09 -6.92
C ARG A 132 -7.51 42.31 -6.06
#